data_f47f38effdb79d1ee76c6856a12adcd6
#
_entry.id   f47f38effdb79d1ee76c6856a12adcd6
#
_cell.length_a   1.000
_cell.length_b   1.000
_cell.length_c   1.000
_cell.angle_alpha   90.00
_cell.angle_beta   90.00
_cell.angle_gamma   90.00
#
_symmetry.space_group_name_H-M   'P 1'
#
loop_
_entity.id
_entity.type
_entity.pdbx_description
1 polymer ?
#
loop_
_entity_poly.entity_id
_entity_poly.type
_entity_poly.pdbx_seq_one_letter_code
_entity_poly.pdbx_strand_id
1 'polypeptide(L)'
;MWRFAVFSGSRVVCHAEFFFDENVDTLVKALKAAFYKRGIPEQLYVDNGSIYSSHEITLICGRIGCILRHTPLRDGSAKGNVERFFRRVREQFLSRNLNLSSLEALNRQFTLWLEDEYNSSVHSSLGMKPIDRFGLDLNRIKFLPPSEANDELFFAEETRTVKKDNTFSFKGRRYETP
;
A
#
# COMPACT_ATOMS: atom_id res chain seq x y z
N MET A 1 8.79 -10.36 10.31
CA MET A 1 8.30 -10.10 8.94
C MET A 1 7.05 -9.25 9.02
N TRP A 2 7.05 -8.08 8.39
CA TRP A 2 5.99 -7.08 8.39
C TRP A 2 5.02 -7.30 7.23
N ARG A 3 3.78 -6.82 7.35
CA ARG A 3 2.72 -7.04 6.36
C ARG A 3 1.97 -5.75 6.12
N PHE A 4 1.89 -5.33 4.87
CA PHE A 4 1.00 -4.26 4.46
C PHE A 4 -0.18 -4.81 3.66
N ALA A 5 -1.34 -4.24 3.88
CA ALA A 5 -2.53 -4.52 3.10
C ALA A 5 -3.30 -3.22 2.87
N VAL A 6 -3.67 -2.97 1.63
CA VAL A 6 -4.43 -1.80 1.19
C VAL A 6 -5.82 -2.26 0.77
N PHE A 7 -6.86 -1.70 1.38
CA PHE A 7 -8.26 -2.03 1.12
C PHE A 7 -8.96 -0.90 0.39
N SER A 8 -9.91 -1.25 -0.49
CA SER A 8 -10.89 -0.31 -1.01
C SER A 8 -12.13 -0.27 -0.10
N GLY A 9 -12.98 0.74 -0.29
CA GLY A 9 -14.28 0.83 0.37
C GLY A 9 -15.21 -0.36 0.06
N SER A 10 -15.00 -1.03 -1.08
CA SER A 10 -15.71 -2.26 -1.47
C SER A 10 -15.21 -3.54 -0.79
N ARG A 11 -14.27 -3.42 0.16
CA ARG A 11 -13.59 -4.52 0.87
C ARG A 11 -12.69 -5.41 -0.01
N VAL A 12 -12.47 -5.07 -1.27
CA VAL A 12 -11.41 -5.73 -2.04
C VAL A 12 -10.06 -5.38 -1.41
N VAL A 13 -9.19 -6.34 -1.27
CA VAL A 13 -7.80 -6.08 -0.92
C VAL A 13 -7.07 -5.70 -2.21
N CYS A 14 -6.74 -4.43 -2.34
CA CYS A 14 -6.10 -3.89 -3.54
C CYS A 14 -4.70 -4.47 -3.74
N HIS A 15 -3.94 -4.52 -2.66
CA HIS A 15 -2.60 -5.09 -2.60
C HIS A 15 -2.29 -5.53 -1.18
N ALA A 16 -1.58 -6.65 -1.04
CA ALA A 16 -1.02 -7.08 0.22
C ALA A 16 0.30 -7.81 -0.03
N GLU A 17 1.31 -7.54 0.79
CA GLU A 17 2.66 -8.03 0.61
C GLU A 17 3.36 -8.20 1.95
N PHE A 18 4.30 -9.14 2.02
CA PHE A 18 5.20 -9.33 3.16
C PHE A 18 6.51 -8.59 2.91
N PHE A 19 7.04 -7.95 3.94
CA PHE A 19 8.31 -7.24 3.94
C PHE A 19 9.19 -7.69 5.11
N PHE A 20 10.50 -7.53 4.99
CA PHE A 20 11.41 -7.75 6.11
C PHE A 20 11.35 -6.58 7.09
N ASP A 21 11.20 -5.34 6.59
CA ASP A 21 11.21 -4.12 7.36
C ASP A 21 9.89 -3.37 7.26
N GLU A 22 9.55 -2.63 8.31
CA GLU A 22 8.43 -1.69 8.33
C GLU A 22 9.00 -0.27 8.32
N ASN A 23 8.98 0.35 7.16
CA ASN A 23 9.45 1.72 6.96
C ASN A 23 8.62 2.42 5.88
N VAL A 24 8.88 3.72 5.67
CA VAL A 24 8.14 4.53 4.69
C VAL A 24 8.34 4.00 3.26
N ASP A 25 9.55 3.55 2.90
CA ASP A 25 9.85 3.03 1.56
C ASP A 25 8.98 1.78 1.23
N THR A 26 8.85 0.85 2.18
CA THR A 26 8.02 -0.35 2.01
C THR A 26 6.53 -0.01 1.94
N LEU A 27 6.08 0.98 2.71
CA LEU A 27 4.71 1.50 2.62
C LEU A 27 4.45 2.14 1.26
N VAL A 28 5.36 2.99 0.76
CA VAL A 28 5.24 3.64 -0.57
C VAL A 28 5.17 2.59 -1.69
N LYS A 29 6.00 1.53 -1.63
CA LYS A 29 5.94 0.41 -2.59
C LYS A 29 4.57 -0.27 -2.58
N ALA A 30 4.03 -0.57 -1.40
CA ALA A 30 2.71 -1.21 -1.27
C ALA A 30 1.58 -0.31 -1.79
N LEU A 31 1.62 0.99 -1.49
CA LEU A 31 0.64 1.97 -1.98
C LEU A 31 0.71 2.13 -3.50
N LYS A 32 1.91 2.26 -4.07
CA LYS A 32 2.14 2.34 -5.52
C LYS A 32 1.57 1.11 -6.23
N ALA A 33 1.87 -0.09 -5.75
CA ALA A 33 1.34 -1.33 -6.31
C ALA A 33 -0.19 -1.39 -6.23
N ALA A 34 -0.78 -0.96 -5.11
CA ALA A 34 -2.23 -0.89 -4.95
C ALA A 34 -2.89 0.09 -5.93
N PHE A 35 -2.30 1.29 -6.09
CA PHE A 35 -2.86 2.34 -6.95
C PHE A 35 -2.73 2.01 -8.44
N TYR A 36 -1.64 1.40 -8.86
CA TYR A 36 -1.49 0.91 -10.23
C TYR A 36 -2.48 -0.21 -10.55
N LYS A 37 -2.75 -1.09 -9.58
CA LYS A 37 -3.63 -2.25 -9.77
C LYS A 37 -5.12 -1.90 -9.72
N ARG A 38 -5.52 -1.01 -8.81
CA ARG A 38 -6.94 -0.75 -8.51
C ARG A 38 -7.35 0.71 -8.63
N GLY A 39 -6.42 1.60 -9.03
CA GLY A 39 -6.65 3.04 -9.15
C GLY A 39 -6.49 3.81 -7.85
N ILE A 40 -6.55 5.12 -7.97
CA ILE A 40 -6.35 6.07 -6.87
C ILE A 40 -7.68 6.23 -6.11
N PRO A 41 -7.71 6.05 -4.78
CA PRO A 41 -8.88 6.34 -3.97
C PRO A 41 -9.06 7.86 -3.79
N GLU A 42 -10.28 8.32 -3.59
CA GLU A 42 -10.54 9.70 -3.18
C GLU A 42 -9.89 10.01 -1.83
N GLN A 43 -9.93 9.04 -0.91
CA GLN A 43 -9.36 9.17 0.42
C GLN A 43 -8.61 7.90 0.81
N LEU A 44 -7.45 8.08 1.41
CA LEU A 44 -6.64 7.02 2.02
C LEU A 44 -6.73 7.14 3.53
N TYR A 45 -7.29 6.13 4.18
CA TYR A 45 -7.35 6.04 5.64
C TYR A 45 -6.16 5.24 6.17
N VAL A 46 -5.41 5.82 7.08
CA VAL A 46 -4.25 5.20 7.73
C VAL A 46 -4.41 5.28 9.25
N ASP A 47 -3.70 4.46 9.98
CA ASP A 47 -3.61 4.60 11.43
C ASP A 47 -2.66 5.75 11.83
N ASN A 48 -2.51 5.97 13.14
CA ASN A 48 -1.64 7.04 13.67
C ASN A 48 -0.19 6.59 13.88
N GLY A 49 0.25 5.50 13.23
CA GLY A 49 1.65 5.07 13.25
C GLY A 49 2.58 6.11 12.61
N SER A 50 3.81 6.20 13.10
CA SER A 50 4.79 7.22 12.68
C SER A 50 5.09 7.18 11.17
N ILE A 51 5.10 5.99 10.57
CA ILE A 51 5.35 5.83 9.11
C ILE A 51 4.20 6.42 8.26
N TYR A 52 2.96 6.37 8.76
CA TYR A 52 1.79 6.90 8.05
C TYR A 52 1.63 8.41 8.22
N SER A 53 2.23 8.98 9.26
CA SER A 53 2.26 10.43 9.53
C SER A 53 3.48 11.12 8.90
N SER A 54 4.25 10.41 8.08
CA SER A 54 5.43 10.97 7.43
C SER A 54 5.05 12.05 6.43
N HIS A 55 5.89 13.07 6.33
CA HIS A 55 5.77 14.14 5.33
C HIS A 55 5.72 13.57 3.91
N GLU A 56 6.46 12.52 3.65
CA GLU A 56 6.56 11.84 2.36
C GLU A 56 5.22 11.26 1.90
N ILE A 57 4.49 10.55 2.77
CA ILE A 57 3.15 10.03 2.44
C ILE A 57 2.16 11.16 2.16
N THR A 58 2.24 12.26 2.92
CA THR A 58 1.40 13.44 2.71
C THR A 58 1.68 14.07 1.34
N LEU A 59 2.94 14.22 0.95
CA LEU A 59 3.32 14.76 -0.37
C LEU A 59 2.86 13.86 -1.51
N ILE A 60 3.08 12.55 -1.41
CA ILE A 60 2.63 11.57 -2.41
C ILE A 60 1.12 11.66 -2.59
N CYS A 61 0.35 11.63 -1.50
CA CYS A 61 -1.11 11.75 -1.55
C CYS A 61 -1.54 13.07 -2.22
N GLY A 62 -0.88 14.19 -1.91
CA GLY A 62 -1.15 15.48 -2.55
C GLY A 62 -0.90 15.47 -4.05
N ARG A 63 0.23 14.91 -4.52
CA ARG A 63 0.59 14.80 -5.94
C ARG A 63 -0.41 13.98 -6.75
N ILE A 64 -0.86 12.85 -6.20
CA ILE A 64 -1.81 11.96 -6.89
C ILE A 64 -3.26 12.42 -6.76
N GLY A 65 -3.56 13.42 -5.91
CA GLY A 65 -4.91 13.92 -5.66
C GLY A 65 -5.74 13.02 -4.75
N CYS A 66 -5.08 12.36 -3.79
CA CYS A 66 -5.71 11.51 -2.78
C CYS A 66 -5.69 12.22 -1.42
N ILE A 67 -6.81 12.28 -0.71
CA ILE A 67 -6.87 12.90 0.61
C ILE A 67 -6.39 11.90 1.66
N LEU A 68 -5.29 12.23 2.35
CA LEU A 68 -4.81 11.43 3.48
C LEU A 68 -5.65 11.72 4.73
N ARG A 69 -6.20 10.67 5.34
CA ARG A 69 -6.99 10.73 6.58
C ARG A 69 -6.40 9.79 7.63
N HIS A 70 -6.23 10.29 8.82
CA HIS A 70 -5.90 9.46 9.98
C HIS A 70 -7.18 8.94 10.63
N THR A 71 -7.21 7.64 10.95
CA THR A 71 -8.37 7.06 11.65
C THR A 71 -8.51 7.66 13.04
N PRO A 72 -9.72 8.08 13.43
CA PRO A 72 -9.97 8.53 14.81
C PRO A 72 -9.58 7.43 15.79
N LEU A 73 -9.03 7.83 16.96
CA LEU A 73 -8.48 6.97 18.00
C LEU A 73 -9.42 5.86 18.55
N ARG A 74 -10.64 5.70 18.03
CA ARG A 74 -11.65 4.70 18.46
C ARG A 74 -12.54 4.17 17.33
N ASP A 75 -12.13 4.29 16.07
CA ASP A 75 -12.89 3.67 14.98
C ASP A 75 -12.62 2.15 14.92
N GLY A 76 -13.43 1.39 15.66
CA GLY A 76 -13.34 -0.06 15.72
C GLY A 76 -13.75 -0.77 14.43
N SER A 77 -14.48 -0.12 13.51
CA SER A 77 -15.02 -0.78 12.31
C SER A 77 -13.95 -0.99 11.24
N ALA A 78 -13.15 0.04 10.96
CA ALA A 78 -12.03 -0.07 10.02
C ALA A 78 -10.97 -1.05 10.51
N LYS A 79 -10.61 -0.95 11.81
CA LYS A 79 -9.68 -1.87 12.46
C LYS A 79 -10.15 -3.32 12.44
N GLY A 80 -11.45 -3.56 12.68
CA GLY A 80 -12.04 -4.88 12.65
C GLY A 80 -11.98 -5.58 11.27
N ASN A 81 -11.99 -4.81 10.15
CA ASN A 81 -11.81 -5.37 8.81
C ASN A 81 -10.37 -5.85 8.59
N VAL A 82 -9.39 -5.03 8.98
CA VAL A 82 -7.97 -5.37 8.88
C VAL A 82 -7.62 -6.59 9.76
N GLU A 83 -8.13 -6.62 10.98
CA GLU A 83 -7.93 -7.76 11.90
C GLU A 83 -8.51 -9.07 11.35
N ARG A 84 -9.72 -9.02 10.79
CA ARG A 84 -10.37 -10.20 10.14
C ARG A 84 -9.59 -10.68 8.92
N PHE A 85 -9.07 -9.76 8.11
CA PHE A 85 -8.22 -10.12 6.98
C PHE A 85 -6.97 -10.86 7.45
N PHE A 86 -6.20 -10.28 8.37
CA PHE A 86 -4.99 -10.93 8.87
C PHE A 86 -5.24 -12.23 9.64
N ARG A 87 -6.43 -12.39 10.24
CA ARG A 87 -6.87 -13.70 10.77
C ARG A 87 -6.98 -14.71 9.63
N ARG A 88 -7.67 -14.39 8.54
CA ARG A 88 -7.78 -15.30 7.38
C ARG A 88 -6.42 -15.59 6.75
N VAL A 89 -5.54 -14.62 6.65
CA VAL A 89 -4.15 -14.86 6.20
C VAL A 89 -3.47 -15.92 7.05
N ARG A 90 -3.59 -15.84 8.38
CA ARG A 90 -3.00 -16.86 9.28
C ARG A 90 -3.65 -18.24 9.12
N GLU A 91 -4.97 -18.28 9.07
CA GLU A 91 -5.74 -19.54 9.09
C GLU A 91 -5.77 -20.24 7.73
N GLN A 92 -5.80 -19.48 6.62
CA GLN A 92 -6.04 -20.04 5.29
C GLN A 92 -4.83 -19.98 4.36
N PHE A 93 -3.93 -19.03 4.54
CA PHE A 93 -2.72 -18.91 3.72
C PHE A 93 -1.48 -19.45 4.43
N LEU A 94 -1.15 -18.93 5.61
CA LEU A 94 0.09 -19.31 6.32
C LEU A 94 0.06 -20.74 6.91
N SER A 95 -1.10 -21.37 6.99
CA SER A 95 -1.24 -22.77 7.40
C SER A 95 -0.90 -23.79 6.30
N ARG A 96 -0.64 -23.32 5.08
CA ARG A 96 -0.33 -24.18 3.92
C ARG A 96 1.14 -24.55 3.87
N ASN A 97 1.46 -25.57 3.09
CA ASN A 97 2.84 -25.88 2.72
C ASN A 97 3.33 -24.85 1.69
N LEU A 98 4.00 -23.78 2.16
CA LEU A 98 4.44 -22.65 1.35
C LEU A 98 5.90 -22.81 0.92
N ASN A 99 6.21 -22.34 -0.27
CA ASN A 99 7.59 -22.16 -0.69
C ASN A 99 8.18 -20.92 0.00
N LEU A 100 9.07 -21.13 0.95
CA LEU A 100 9.75 -20.11 1.74
C LEU A 100 11.21 -19.88 1.28
N SER A 101 11.57 -20.31 0.07
CA SER A 101 12.94 -20.17 -0.45
C SER A 101 13.37 -18.71 -0.60
N SER A 102 12.43 -17.80 -0.84
CA SER A 102 12.66 -16.35 -0.87
C SER A 102 11.39 -15.58 -0.52
N LEU A 103 11.54 -14.30 -0.19
CA LEU A 103 10.41 -13.39 0.05
C LEU A 103 9.55 -13.24 -1.20
N GLU A 104 10.16 -13.18 -2.38
CA GLU A 104 9.47 -13.08 -3.66
C GLU A 104 8.65 -14.34 -3.94
N ALA A 105 9.17 -15.54 -3.60
CA ALA A 105 8.44 -16.80 -3.74
C ALA A 105 7.20 -16.83 -2.83
N LEU A 106 7.33 -16.34 -1.61
CA LEU A 106 6.22 -16.20 -0.67
C LEU A 106 5.19 -15.19 -1.18
N ASN A 107 5.63 -14.01 -1.62
CA ASN A 107 4.74 -12.95 -2.10
C ASN A 107 4.00 -13.32 -3.38
N ARG A 108 4.61 -14.09 -4.30
CA ARG A 108 3.90 -14.63 -5.46
C ARG A 108 2.75 -15.55 -5.06
N GLN A 109 2.99 -16.49 -4.13
CA GLN A 109 1.94 -17.38 -3.61
C GLN A 109 0.85 -16.60 -2.89
N PHE A 110 1.24 -15.57 -2.14
CA PHE A 110 0.30 -14.70 -1.43
C PHE A 110 -0.57 -13.90 -2.39
N THR A 111 -0.01 -13.38 -3.47
CA THR A 111 -0.75 -12.66 -4.50
C THR A 111 -1.77 -13.58 -5.19
N LEU A 112 -1.40 -14.81 -5.55
CA LEU A 112 -2.32 -15.78 -6.13
C LEU A 112 -3.47 -16.10 -5.18
N TRP A 113 -3.17 -16.43 -3.92
CA TRP A 113 -4.20 -16.68 -2.91
C TRP A 113 -5.12 -15.48 -2.73
N LEU A 114 -4.56 -14.25 -2.71
CA LEU A 114 -5.33 -13.02 -2.54
C LEU A 114 -6.32 -12.79 -3.67
N GLU A 115 -5.91 -12.99 -4.92
CA GLU A 115 -6.76 -12.74 -6.09
C GLU A 115 -7.74 -13.89 -6.36
N ASP A 116 -7.25 -15.13 -6.35
CA ASP A 116 -8.02 -16.27 -6.79
C ASP A 116 -8.95 -16.81 -5.69
N GLU A 117 -8.57 -16.63 -4.42
CA GLU A 117 -9.35 -17.14 -3.31
C GLU A 117 -10.01 -16.04 -2.48
N TYR A 118 -9.22 -15.08 -1.94
CA TYR A 118 -9.79 -14.08 -1.03
C TYR A 118 -10.71 -13.09 -1.75
N ASN A 119 -10.24 -12.41 -2.80
CA ASN A 119 -11.03 -11.43 -3.54
C ASN A 119 -12.12 -12.06 -4.41
N SER A 120 -11.98 -13.34 -4.77
CA SER A 120 -12.88 -14.09 -5.66
C SER A 120 -13.86 -15.01 -4.93
N SER A 121 -13.82 -15.07 -3.60
CA SER A 121 -14.81 -15.84 -2.80
C SER A 121 -15.93 -14.94 -2.30
N VAL A 122 -17.15 -15.51 -2.17
CA VAL A 122 -18.27 -14.78 -1.57
C VAL A 122 -18.02 -14.53 -0.09
N HIS A 123 -18.03 -13.28 0.33
CA HIS A 123 -17.93 -12.90 1.74
C HIS A 123 -19.33 -12.77 2.35
N SER A 124 -19.63 -13.50 3.40
CA SER A 124 -20.96 -13.52 4.05
C SER A 124 -21.45 -12.12 4.44
N SER A 125 -20.56 -11.27 4.96
CA SER A 125 -20.89 -9.90 5.35
C SER A 125 -21.10 -8.93 4.18
N LEU A 126 -20.72 -9.33 2.94
CA LEU A 126 -20.88 -8.55 1.72
C LEU A 126 -21.99 -9.12 0.81
N GLY A 127 -22.32 -10.40 0.97
CA GLY A 127 -23.28 -11.13 0.12
C GLY A 127 -22.77 -11.41 -1.30
N MET A 128 -21.55 -11.00 -1.63
CA MET A 128 -20.93 -11.19 -2.95
C MET A 128 -19.40 -11.26 -2.83
N LYS A 129 -18.74 -11.48 -3.96
CA LYS A 129 -17.28 -11.43 -4.03
C LYS A 129 -16.79 -9.98 -3.89
N PRO A 130 -15.70 -9.71 -3.16
CA PRO A 130 -15.11 -8.36 -3.09
C PRO A 130 -14.79 -7.78 -4.47
N ILE A 131 -14.28 -8.58 -5.39
CA ILE A 131 -13.94 -8.13 -6.75
C ILE A 131 -15.18 -7.70 -7.55
N ASP A 132 -16.29 -8.41 -7.43
CA ASP A 132 -17.54 -8.05 -8.10
C ASP A 132 -18.11 -6.74 -7.52
N ARG A 133 -18.04 -6.58 -6.20
CA ARG A 133 -18.45 -5.33 -5.54
C ARG A 133 -17.59 -4.14 -5.99
N PHE A 134 -16.29 -4.35 -6.15
CA PHE A 134 -15.38 -3.34 -6.69
C PHE A 134 -15.74 -2.98 -8.14
N GLY A 135 -16.11 -3.98 -8.94
CA GLY A 135 -16.55 -3.80 -10.33
C GLY A 135 -17.74 -2.83 -10.50
N LEU A 136 -18.63 -2.76 -9.51
CA LEU A 136 -19.79 -1.85 -9.55
C LEU A 136 -19.40 -0.36 -9.45
N ASP A 137 -18.23 -0.05 -8.91
CA ASP A 137 -17.74 1.32 -8.71
C ASP A 137 -16.66 1.74 -9.73
N LEU A 138 -16.39 0.94 -10.77
CA LEU A 138 -15.31 1.20 -11.75
C LEU A 138 -15.41 2.57 -12.42
N ASN A 139 -16.61 3.08 -12.66
CA ASN A 139 -16.85 4.38 -13.28
C ASN A 139 -16.43 5.57 -12.38
N ARG A 140 -16.18 5.33 -11.10
CA ARG A 140 -15.74 6.32 -10.09
C ARG A 140 -14.25 6.28 -9.82
N ILE A 141 -13.55 5.31 -10.40
CA ILE A 141 -12.13 5.07 -10.11
C ILE A 141 -11.27 5.84 -11.10
N LYS A 142 -10.34 6.63 -10.57
CA LYS A 142 -9.29 7.28 -11.35
C LYS A 142 -8.12 6.30 -11.51
N PHE A 143 -7.98 5.73 -12.69
CA PHE A 143 -6.86 4.83 -12.97
C PHE A 143 -5.57 5.60 -13.16
N LEU A 144 -4.48 5.00 -12.69
CA LEU A 144 -3.12 5.47 -12.83
C LEU A 144 -2.31 4.41 -13.60
N PRO A 145 -2.09 4.56 -14.91
CA PRO A 145 -1.31 3.57 -15.66
C PRO A 145 0.16 3.63 -15.27
N PRO A 146 0.86 2.50 -15.17
CA PRO A 146 2.30 2.47 -14.93
C PRO A 146 3.05 3.23 -16.02
N SER A 147 3.89 4.20 -15.62
CA SER A 147 4.78 4.97 -16.50
C SER A 147 5.87 5.65 -15.67
N GLU A 148 7.00 6.04 -16.28
CA GLU A 148 8.06 6.79 -15.61
C GLU A 148 7.54 8.08 -14.97
N ALA A 149 6.71 8.85 -15.71
CA ALA A 149 6.11 10.08 -15.19
C ALA A 149 5.20 9.83 -13.97
N ASN A 150 4.46 8.73 -13.96
CA ASN A 150 3.64 8.35 -12.81
C ASN A 150 4.47 7.75 -11.67
N ASP A 151 5.62 7.15 -11.96
CA ASP A 151 6.55 6.68 -10.95
C ASP A 151 7.14 7.82 -10.13
N GLU A 152 7.42 8.97 -10.77
CA GLU A 152 7.93 10.17 -10.11
C GLU A 152 6.97 10.72 -9.03
N LEU A 153 5.66 10.48 -9.16
CA LEU A 153 4.69 10.88 -8.14
C LEU A 153 4.95 10.24 -6.77
N PHE A 154 5.64 9.10 -6.75
CA PHE A 154 5.97 8.34 -5.54
C PHE A 154 7.41 8.57 -5.04
N PHE A 155 8.17 9.48 -5.67
CA PHE A 155 9.55 9.76 -5.22
C PHE A 155 9.54 10.60 -3.96
N ALA A 156 10.42 10.22 -3.02
CA ALA A 156 10.72 11.01 -1.86
C ALA A 156 11.44 12.31 -2.26
N GLU A 157 11.09 13.41 -1.60
CA GLU A 157 11.83 14.65 -1.70
C GLU A 157 12.69 14.86 -0.48
N GLU A 158 13.98 15.09 -0.69
CA GLU A 158 14.90 15.44 0.37
C GLU A 158 15.60 16.77 0.05
N THR A 159 15.40 17.75 0.91
CA THR A 159 16.10 19.05 0.80
C THR A 159 17.45 18.94 1.48
N ARG A 160 18.50 19.42 0.81
CA ARG A 160 19.86 19.53 1.34
C ARG A 160 20.38 20.95 1.19
N THR A 161 21.10 21.41 2.19
CA THR A 161 21.79 22.71 2.11
C THR A 161 23.09 22.54 1.35
N VAL A 162 23.24 23.30 0.27
CA VAL A 162 24.49 23.39 -0.47
C VAL A 162 25.50 24.19 0.36
N LYS A 163 26.69 23.64 0.55
CA LYS A 163 27.78 24.31 1.27
C LYS A 163 28.41 25.41 0.40
N LYS A 164 29.25 26.25 1.01
CA LYS A 164 29.97 27.34 0.32
C LYS A 164 30.90 26.86 -0.81
N ASP A 165 31.28 25.58 -0.79
CA ASP A 165 32.11 24.92 -1.80
C ASP A 165 31.26 24.25 -2.92
N ASN A 166 30.01 24.66 -3.08
CA ASN A 166 29.06 24.10 -4.03
C ASN A 166 28.82 22.59 -3.88
N THR A 167 28.98 22.05 -2.67
CA THR A 167 28.73 20.63 -2.42
C THR A 167 27.61 20.40 -1.43
N PHE A 168 26.96 19.24 -1.53
CA PHE A 168 26.05 18.71 -0.50
C PHE A 168 26.34 17.23 -0.24
N SER A 169 25.94 16.75 0.93
CA SER A 169 26.06 15.33 1.29
C SER A 169 24.69 14.67 1.29
N PHE A 170 24.59 13.49 0.65
CA PHE A 170 23.39 12.70 0.62
C PHE A 170 23.73 11.20 0.81
N LYS A 171 23.12 10.54 1.78
CA LYS A 171 23.35 9.10 2.10
C LYS A 171 24.85 8.73 2.20
N GLY A 172 25.64 9.60 2.87
CA GLY A 172 27.08 9.40 3.06
C GLY A 172 27.97 9.68 1.84
N ARG A 173 27.40 10.11 0.72
CA ARG A 173 28.12 10.51 -0.48
C ARG A 173 28.11 12.03 -0.64
N ARG A 174 29.16 12.59 -1.22
CA ARG A 174 29.29 14.02 -1.55
C ARG A 174 28.98 14.22 -3.03
N TYR A 175 28.19 15.23 -3.32
CA TYR A 175 27.79 15.64 -4.66
C TYR A 175 28.16 17.11 -4.86
N GLU A 176 28.50 17.47 -6.09
CA GLU A 176 28.74 18.86 -6.51
C GLU A 176 27.50 19.36 -7.27
N THR A 177 27.16 20.63 -7.01
CA THR A 177 26.17 21.35 -7.83
C THR A 177 26.89 22.10 -8.93
N PRO A 178 26.32 22.14 -10.17
CA PRO A 178 26.89 22.92 -11.25
C PRO A 178 26.94 24.41 -10.93
#